data_52fc3e109b48c35d93ea87e15ef9ab27
#
_entry.id   52fc3e109b48c35d93ea87e15ef9ab27
#
_cell.length_a   1.000
_cell.length_b   1.000
_cell.length_c   1.000
_cell.angle_alpha   90.00
_cell.angle_beta   90.00
_cell.angle_gamma   90.00
#
_symmetry.space_group_name_H-M   'P 1'
#
loop_
_entity.id
_entity.type
_entity.pdbx_description
1 polymer ?
#
loop_
_entity_poly.entity_id
_entity_poly.type
_entity_poly.pdbx_seq_one_letter_code
_entity_poly.pdbx_strand_id
1 'polypeptide(L)'
;MLFRSYLPARSGGRRAAADPAEVVGAICYKLKTGCQWRWLPVKALFTGEPLSWQGVYYHFNAWGKQGAWKNLWISSLRLHRRALDLSSVQPDGSHTLAKNGGAAIGYQGRKAGRTTNALFLADNQGLPLAVATPQAGNQHDTFELERVFAELCSLLEAAELRLDGLFLNADKAFDVTALRQACARRGIEANIPRNRRSADWQTDDDTPLDPELYRRRLAIERLNAWLDGFKALLVRYETSLQNWKALHWMAFTLLLLRKIDPHPTS
;
A
#
# COMPACT_ATOMS: atom_id res chain seq x y z
N MET A 1 16.31 -4.06 -14.01
CA MET A 1 16.50 -2.74 -14.68
C MET A 1 15.27 -1.80 -14.64
N LEU A 2 14.13 -2.26 -14.14
CA LEU A 2 12.87 -1.48 -14.09
C LEU A 2 13.00 -0.12 -13.35
N PHE A 3 13.79 -0.05 -12.29
CA PHE A 3 13.88 1.13 -11.44
C PHE A 3 14.51 2.37 -12.09
N ARG A 4 15.48 2.21 -13.01
CA ARG A 4 16.22 3.35 -13.57
C ARG A 4 15.36 4.33 -14.38
N SER A 5 14.35 3.83 -15.10
CA SER A 5 13.47 4.66 -15.92
C SER A 5 12.47 5.50 -15.11
N TYR A 6 12.23 5.14 -13.85
CA TYR A 6 11.30 5.82 -12.95
C TYR A 6 11.99 6.75 -11.95
N LEU A 7 13.32 6.64 -11.85
CA LEU A 7 14.07 7.57 -11.02
C LEU A 7 14.25 8.90 -11.78
N PRO A 8 13.99 10.04 -11.12
CA PRO A 8 14.12 11.33 -11.75
C PRO A 8 15.55 11.55 -12.28
N ALA A 9 15.65 12.04 -13.52
CA ALA A 9 16.91 12.50 -14.05
C ALA A 9 17.45 13.64 -13.18
N ARG A 10 18.74 13.63 -12.88
CA ARG A 10 19.38 14.74 -12.14
C ARG A 10 19.32 16.01 -12.99
N SER A 11 18.72 17.04 -12.46
CA SER A 11 18.84 18.40 -13.01
C SER A 11 20.18 18.99 -12.54
N GLY A 12 21.22 18.90 -13.38
CA GLY A 12 22.49 19.60 -13.19
C GLY A 12 23.37 19.10 -12.01
N GLY A 13 24.68 19.22 -12.12
CA GLY A 13 25.64 19.00 -11.06
C GLY A 13 26.60 17.81 -11.25
N ARG A 14 27.56 17.66 -10.32
CA ARG A 14 28.61 16.64 -10.28
C ARG A 14 28.05 15.23 -10.53
N ARG A 15 28.77 14.36 -11.27
CA ARG A 15 28.41 12.95 -11.49
C ARG A 15 27.93 12.30 -10.20
N ALA A 16 26.89 11.45 -10.29
CA ALA A 16 26.42 10.71 -9.14
C ALA A 16 27.56 9.90 -8.54
N ALA A 17 27.83 10.07 -7.25
CA ALA A 17 28.87 9.36 -6.54
C ALA A 17 28.57 7.86 -6.43
N ALA A 18 27.32 7.43 -6.65
CA ALA A 18 26.89 6.03 -6.56
C ALA A 18 25.86 5.67 -7.63
N ASP A 19 25.80 4.39 -8.01
CA ASP A 19 24.77 3.87 -8.91
C ASP A 19 23.39 3.95 -8.23
N PRO A 20 22.38 4.55 -8.88
CA PRO A 20 21.01 4.56 -8.36
C PRO A 20 20.45 3.18 -8.03
N ALA A 21 20.88 2.12 -8.72
CA ALA A 21 20.47 0.75 -8.43
C ALA A 21 20.98 0.28 -7.05
N GLU A 22 22.22 0.62 -6.68
CA GLU A 22 22.77 0.30 -5.36
C GLU A 22 22.05 1.09 -4.26
N VAL A 23 21.72 2.36 -4.53
CA VAL A 23 20.92 3.17 -3.59
C VAL A 23 19.55 2.54 -3.36
N VAL A 24 18.85 2.10 -4.43
CA VAL A 24 17.58 1.37 -4.31
C VAL A 24 17.78 0.06 -3.54
N GLY A 25 18.85 -0.69 -3.82
CA GLY A 25 19.22 -1.89 -3.07
C GLY A 25 19.37 -1.64 -1.57
N ALA A 26 20.05 -0.56 -1.19
CA ALA A 26 20.22 -0.14 0.19
C ALA A 26 18.88 0.23 0.86
N ILE A 27 17.99 0.90 0.14
CA ILE A 27 16.63 1.20 0.63
C ILE A 27 15.80 -0.09 0.78
N CYS A 28 15.90 -1.03 -0.17
CA CYS A 28 15.27 -2.34 -0.07
C CYS A 28 15.79 -3.15 1.14
N TYR A 29 17.10 -3.07 1.43
CA TYR A 29 17.67 -3.66 2.62
C TYR A 29 17.04 -3.07 3.90
N LYS A 30 16.95 -1.74 3.98
CA LYS A 30 16.25 -1.05 5.09
C LYS A 30 14.80 -1.52 5.19
N LEU A 31 14.07 -1.58 4.09
CA LEU A 31 12.68 -2.00 4.04
C LEU A 31 12.52 -3.44 4.58
N LYS A 32 13.38 -4.35 4.11
CA LYS A 32 13.31 -5.77 4.48
C LYS A 32 13.69 -6.03 5.92
N THR A 33 14.77 -5.41 6.41
CA THR A 33 15.35 -5.67 7.75
C THR A 33 14.76 -4.81 8.86
N GLY A 34 14.18 -3.66 8.52
CA GLY A 34 13.68 -2.69 9.50
C GLY A 34 14.79 -1.95 10.26
N CYS A 35 16.08 -2.09 9.90
CA CYS A 35 17.17 -1.42 10.59
C CYS A 35 16.95 0.10 10.61
N GLN A 36 17.48 0.78 11.61
CA GLN A 36 17.49 2.25 11.60
C GLN A 36 18.40 2.75 10.47
N TRP A 37 18.08 3.88 9.84
CA TRP A 37 18.87 4.45 8.75
C TRP A 37 20.35 4.57 9.09
N ARG A 38 20.67 5.00 10.33
CA ARG A 38 22.06 5.14 10.83
C ARG A 38 22.84 3.82 10.90
N TRP A 39 22.15 2.69 10.95
CA TRP A 39 22.73 1.35 11.03
C TRP A 39 22.71 0.62 9.69
N LEU A 40 22.42 1.34 8.61
CA LEU A 40 22.47 0.76 7.26
C LEU A 40 23.94 0.36 6.95
N PRO A 41 24.21 -0.91 6.58
CA PRO A 41 25.57 -1.39 6.33
C PRO A 41 26.07 -0.94 4.94
N VAL A 42 26.18 0.37 4.73
CA VAL A 42 26.46 0.97 3.42
C VAL A 42 27.72 0.41 2.76
N LYS A 43 28.77 0.13 3.53
CA LYS A 43 30.03 -0.44 3.00
C LYS A 43 29.84 -1.81 2.34
N ALA A 44 28.85 -2.59 2.79
CA ALA A 44 28.56 -3.92 2.23
C ALA A 44 27.52 -3.88 1.11
N LEU A 45 26.83 -2.75 0.91
CA LEU A 45 25.73 -2.62 -0.05
C LEU A 45 26.14 -1.89 -1.34
N PHE A 46 27.35 -1.36 -1.40
CA PHE A 46 27.89 -0.66 -2.56
C PHE A 46 29.17 -1.33 -3.04
N THR A 47 29.33 -1.46 -4.34
CA THR A 47 30.53 -2.07 -4.96
C THR A 47 31.65 -1.06 -5.12
N GLY A 48 31.33 0.24 -5.21
CA GLY A 48 32.27 1.37 -5.28
C GLY A 48 32.35 2.15 -3.99
N GLU A 49 32.68 3.43 -4.08
CA GLU A 49 32.69 4.33 -2.93
C GLU A 49 31.25 4.47 -2.38
N PRO A 50 30.97 4.05 -1.14
CA PRO A 50 29.63 4.02 -0.61
C PRO A 50 29.12 5.42 -0.27
N LEU A 51 27.84 5.68 -0.50
CA LEU A 51 27.18 6.81 0.10
C LEU A 51 27.10 6.63 1.62
N SER A 52 27.13 7.73 2.36
CA SER A 52 26.73 7.68 3.76
C SER A 52 25.25 7.30 3.89
N TRP A 53 24.82 6.81 5.06
CA TRP A 53 23.40 6.53 5.30
C TRP A 53 22.52 7.77 5.09
N GLN A 54 23.02 8.98 5.38
CA GLN A 54 22.35 10.25 5.12
C GLN A 54 22.13 10.46 3.61
N GLY A 55 23.14 10.11 2.79
CA GLY A 55 23.03 10.17 1.33
C GLY A 55 21.95 9.23 0.79
N VAL A 56 21.88 7.99 1.29
CA VAL A 56 20.83 7.02 0.93
C VAL A 56 19.45 7.56 1.34
N TYR A 57 19.31 8.07 2.57
CA TYR A 57 18.07 8.66 3.07
C TYR A 57 17.64 9.90 2.27
N TYR A 58 18.62 10.74 1.90
CA TYR A 58 18.36 11.91 1.03
C TYR A 58 17.72 11.50 -0.28
N HIS A 59 18.27 10.49 -0.96
CA HIS A 59 17.70 9.98 -2.21
C HIS A 59 16.31 9.39 -2.01
N PHE A 60 16.12 8.57 -0.97
CA PHE A 60 14.81 8.02 -0.63
C PHE A 60 13.75 9.11 -0.47
N ASN A 61 14.06 10.15 0.32
CA ASN A 61 13.16 11.26 0.58
C ASN A 61 12.93 12.14 -0.65
N ALA A 62 13.98 12.45 -1.40
CA ALA A 62 13.88 13.26 -2.62
C ALA A 62 13.02 12.57 -3.69
N TRP A 63 13.26 11.29 -3.95
CA TRP A 63 12.46 10.48 -4.88
C TRP A 63 11.02 10.30 -4.40
N GLY A 64 10.81 10.19 -3.09
CA GLY A 64 9.48 10.20 -2.49
C GLY A 64 8.73 11.49 -2.78
N LYS A 65 9.35 12.65 -2.56
CA LYS A 65 8.77 13.98 -2.83
C LYS A 65 8.40 14.18 -4.30
N GLN A 66 9.16 13.57 -5.21
CA GLN A 66 8.90 13.61 -6.65
C GLN A 66 7.88 12.55 -7.11
N GLY A 67 7.32 11.76 -6.20
CA GLY A 67 6.34 10.72 -6.51
C GLY A 67 6.91 9.47 -7.20
N ALA A 68 8.25 9.35 -7.29
CA ALA A 68 8.90 8.26 -8.02
C ALA A 68 8.46 6.86 -7.53
N TRP A 69 8.34 6.65 -6.23
CA TRP A 69 7.91 5.37 -5.66
C TRP A 69 6.47 4.99 -6.01
N LYS A 70 5.56 5.99 -5.98
CA LYS A 70 4.17 5.80 -6.41
C LYS A 70 4.10 5.50 -7.91
N ASN A 71 4.81 6.26 -8.73
CA ASN A 71 4.82 6.08 -10.19
C ASN A 71 5.42 4.73 -10.59
N LEU A 72 6.49 4.30 -9.91
CA LEU A 72 7.06 2.97 -10.08
C LEU A 72 6.02 1.88 -9.78
N TRP A 73 5.27 2.01 -8.69
CA TRP A 73 4.21 1.07 -8.33
C TRP A 73 3.11 1.02 -9.39
N ILE A 74 2.56 2.18 -9.78
CA ILE A 74 1.50 2.28 -10.80
C ILE A 74 1.96 1.63 -12.11
N SER A 75 3.19 1.89 -12.53
CA SER A 75 3.73 1.33 -13.77
C SER A 75 3.97 -0.18 -13.66
N SER A 76 4.42 -0.66 -12.49
CA SER A 76 4.57 -2.09 -12.25
C SER A 76 3.22 -2.80 -12.30
N LEU A 77 2.19 -2.22 -11.68
CA LEU A 77 0.84 -2.75 -11.67
C LEU A 77 0.26 -2.81 -13.10
N ARG A 78 0.41 -1.73 -13.87
CA ARG A 78 -0.02 -1.66 -15.27
C ARG A 78 0.68 -2.71 -16.15
N LEU A 79 2.00 -2.86 -15.99
CA LEU A 79 2.79 -3.81 -16.77
C LEU A 79 2.33 -5.26 -16.51
N HIS A 80 2.01 -5.57 -15.27
CA HIS A 80 1.66 -6.92 -14.84
C HIS A 80 0.13 -7.14 -14.67
N ARG A 81 -0.72 -6.25 -15.22
CA ARG A 81 -2.17 -6.31 -15.03
C ARG A 81 -2.83 -7.63 -15.43
N ARG A 82 -2.23 -8.36 -16.39
CA ARG A 82 -2.74 -9.66 -16.84
C ARG A 82 -2.55 -10.79 -15.82
N ALA A 83 -1.68 -10.61 -14.85
CA ALA A 83 -1.42 -11.58 -13.79
C ALA A 83 -2.31 -11.36 -12.55
N LEU A 84 -3.08 -10.26 -12.53
CA LEU A 84 -3.99 -9.95 -11.44
C LEU A 84 -5.31 -10.70 -11.60
N ASP A 85 -5.85 -11.18 -10.49
CA ASP A 85 -7.22 -11.71 -10.45
C ASP A 85 -8.17 -10.63 -9.92
N LEU A 86 -8.75 -9.88 -10.86
CA LEU A 86 -9.69 -8.80 -10.57
C LEU A 86 -11.15 -9.28 -10.53
N SER A 87 -11.41 -10.57 -10.39
CA SER A 87 -12.78 -11.10 -10.20
C SER A 87 -13.43 -10.55 -8.93
N SER A 88 -12.62 -10.20 -7.93
CA SER A 88 -13.02 -9.41 -6.78
C SER A 88 -11.83 -8.69 -6.16
N VAL A 89 -12.10 -7.60 -5.44
CA VAL A 89 -11.09 -6.84 -4.70
C VAL A 89 -11.49 -6.70 -3.24
N GLN A 90 -10.52 -6.74 -2.35
CA GLN A 90 -10.74 -6.80 -0.91
C GLN A 90 -10.06 -5.62 -0.20
N PRO A 91 -10.83 -4.69 0.39
CA PRO A 91 -10.30 -3.66 1.27
C PRO A 91 -10.15 -4.17 2.70
N ASP A 92 -9.12 -3.73 3.40
CA ASP A 92 -8.96 -3.90 4.85
C ASP A 92 -8.12 -2.80 5.46
N GLY A 93 -8.44 -2.44 6.70
CA GLY A 93 -7.70 -1.47 7.49
C GLY A 93 -6.60 -2.13 8.32
N SER A 94 -5.41 -1.57 8.32
CA SER A 94 -4.29 -2.05 9.13
C SER A 94 -3.71 -0.98 10.03
N HIS A 95 -3.68 -1.27 11.33
CA HIS A 95 -3.12 -0.40 12.36
C HIS A 95 -1.67 -0.75 12.65
N THR A 96 -0.75 0.15 12.31
CA THR A 96 0.68 0.00 12.61
C THR A 96 1.07 0.90 13.78
N LEU A 97 1.75 0.32 14.79
CA LEU A 97 2.30 1.07 15.91
C LEU A 97 3.29 2.13 15.43
N ALA A 98 3.16 3.36 15.93
CA ALA A 98 4.06 4.47 15.65
C ALA A 98 4.90 4.80 16.89
N LYS A 99 6.23 4.75 16.73
CA LYS A 99 7.19 5.04 17.83
C LYS A 99 7.59 6.49 17.89
N ASN A 100 7.64 7.16 16.72
CA ASN A 100 7.96 8.58 16.65
C ASN A 100 6.67 9.40 16.43
N GLY A 101 6.75 10.71 16.61
CA GLY A 101 5.68 11.63 16.22
C GLY A 101 5.49 11.70 14.70
N GLY A 102 4.59 12.56 14.26
CA GLY A 102 4.30 12.80 12.84
C GLY A 102 2.81 12.90 12.55
N ALA A 103 2.47 13.14 11.29
CA ALA A 103 1.08 13.21 10.84
C ALA A 103 0.40 11.82 10.86
N ALA A 104 -0.93 11.80 10.96
CA ALA A 104 -1.76 10.60 10.93
C ALA A 104 -1.40 9.57 12.03
N ILE A 105 -1.21 10.05 13.26
CA ILE A 105 -0.96 9.23 14.45
C ILE A 105 -2.00 9.54 15.51
N GLY A 106 -2.66 8.49 16.02
CA GLY A 106 -3.66 8.59 17.10
C GLY A 106 -3.60 7.37 18.01
N TYR A 107 -4.14 7.48 19.23
CA TYR A 107 -4.18 6.39 20.19
C TYR A 107 -5.26 5.37 19.82
N GLN A 108 -4.87 4.09 19.74
CA GLN A 108 -5.77 2.97 19.47
C GLN A 108 -5.85 2.06 20.69
N GLY A 109 -7.04 1.98 21.31
CA GLY A 109 -7.27 1.25 22.56
C GLY A 109 -6.94 -0.24 22.44
N ARG A 110 -7.37 -0.92 21.36
CA ARG A 110 -7.10 -2.35 21.14
C ARG A 110 -5.61 -2.68 21.00
N LYS A 111 -4.81 -1.74 20.49
CA LYS A 111 -3.34 -1.89 20.37
C LYS A 111 -2.60 -1.32 21.57
N ALA A 112 -3.31 -0.70 22.52
CA ALA A 112 -2.76 -0.02 23.70
C ALA A 112 -1.60 0.93 23.33
N GLY A 113 -1.71 1.65 22.20
CA GLY A 113 -0.62 2.47 21.71
C GLY A 113 -1.02 3.46 20.62
N ARG A 114 -0.09 4.34 20.29
CA ARG A 114 -0.27 5.28 19.17
C ARG A 114 -0.04 4.55 17.86
N THR A 115 -1.00 4.61 16.96
CA THR A 115 -0.95 3.91 15.66
C THR A 115 -1.27 4.85 14.51
N THR A 116 -0.89 4.41 13.33
CA THR A 116 -1.36 4.90 12.04
C THR A 116 -2.25 3.82 11.44
N ASN A 117 -3.42 4.20 10.92
CA ASN A 117 -4.33 3.31 10.20
C ASN A 117 -4.22 3.52 8.69
N ALA A 118 -3.97 2.47 7.93
CA ALA A 118 -3.91 2.51 6.46
C ALA A 118 -4.92 1.52 5.88
N LEU A 119 -5.73 1.98 4.93
CA LEU A 119 -6.63 1.12 4.17
C LEU A 119 -5.88 0.57 2.95
N PHE A 120 -5.79 -0.75 2.87
CA PHE A 120 -5.23 -1.48 1.74
C PHE A 120 -6.32 -2.02 0.83
N LEU A 121 -5.96 -2.27 -0.42
CA LEU A 121 -6.78 -3.01 -1.37
C LEU A 121 -5.95 -4.12 -1.99
N ALA A 122 -6.47 -5.35 -1.99
CA ALA A 122 -5.86 -6.51 -2.62
C ALA A 122 -6.74 -7.06 -3.75
N ASP A 123 -6.13 -7.79 -4.67
CA ASP A 123 -6.84 -8.61 -5.63
C ASP A 123 -7.29 -9.94 -4.99
N ASN A 124 -7.98 -10.80 -5.76
CA ASN A 124 -8.49 -12.07 -5.28
C ASN A 124 -7.40 -13.11 -4.93
N GLN A 125 -6.15 -12.88 -5.32
CA GLN A 125 -4.99 -13.70 -4.95
C GLN A 125 -4.26 -13.16 -3.70
N GLY A 126 -4.61 -11.97 -3.23
CA GLY A 126 -3.92 -11.25 -2.16
C GLY A 126 -2.76 -10.39 -2.66
N LEU A 127 -2.64 -10.18 -3.97
CA LEU A 127 -1.65 -9.23 -4.50
C LEU A 127 -2.07 -7.80 -4.15
N PRO A 128 -1.13 -6.93 -3.74
CA PRO A 128 -1.47 -5.55 -3.43
C PRO A 128 -1.96 -4.82 -4.69
N LEU A 129 -2.99 -4.00 -4.55
CA LEU A 129 -3.48 -3.12 -5.60
C LEU A 129 -3.25 -1.65 -5.25
N ALA A 130 -3.61 -1.26 -4.04
CA ALA A 130 -3.52 0.12 -3.61
C ALA A 130 -3.38 0.25 -2.09
N VAL A 131 -2.85 1.39 -1.64
CA VAL A 131 -2.93 1.86 -0.27
C VAL A 131 -3.36 3.32 -0.28
N ALA A 132 -4.39 3.63 0.50
CA ALA A 132 -4.85 4.99 0.66
C ALA A 132 -3.90 5.81 1.56
N THR A 133 -4.12 7.12 1.59
CA THR A 133 -3.41 7.99 2.54
C THR A 133 -3.78 7.60 3.97
N PRO A 134 -2.80 7.18 4.79
CA PRO A 134 -3.03 6.72 6.14
C PRO A 134 -3.68 7.79 7.01
N GLN A 135 -4.50 7.35 7.95
CA GLN A 135 -5.22 8.15 8.91
C GLN A 135 -4.67 7.94 10.33
N ALA A 136 -5.07 8.81 11.25
CA ALA A 136 -4.72 8.65 12.66
C ALA A 136 -5.37 7.38 13.23
N GLY A 137 -4.64 6.66 14.07
CA GLY A 137 -5.08 5.38 14.59
C GLY A 137 -6.32 5.39 15.50
N ASN A 138 -6.76 6.55 15.96
CA ASN A 138 -8.04 6.72 16.66
C ASN A 138 -9.24 6.85 15.71
N GLN A 139 -8.99 6.93 14.39
CA GLN A 139 -10.04 6.93 13.39
C GLN A 139 -10.46 5.50 13.04
N HIS A 140 -11.75 5.33 12.78
CA HIS A 140 -12.33 4.07 12.32
C HIS A 140 -11.99 3.83 10.84
N ASP A 141 -11.99 2.59 10.36
CA ASP A 141 -11.72 2.25 8.96
C ASP A 141 -12.72 2.91 8.00
N THR A 142 -13.90 3.26 8.50
CA THR A 142 -14.94 3.99 7.74
C THR A 142 -14.84 5.52 7.81
N PHE A 143 -13.85 6.06 8.55
CA PHE A 143 -13.66 7.52 8.61
C PHE A 143 -13.25 8.05 7.23
N GLU A 144 -13.97 9.05 6.74
CA GLU A 144 -13.81 9.61 5.39
C GLU A 144 -13.75 8.54 4.28
N LEU A 145 -14.48 7.43 4.45
CA LEU A 145 -14.35 6.25 3.59
C LEU A 145 -14.59 6.57 2.10
N GLU A 146 -15.52 7.46 1.78
CA GLU A 146 -15.76 7.85 0.38
C GLU A 146 -14.52 8.50 -0.26
N ARG A 147 -13.85 9.40 0.45
CA ARG A 147 -12.60 10.05 -0.01
C ARG A 147 -11.48 9.02 -0.14
N VAL A 148 -11.32 8.17 0.88
CA VAL A 148 -10.31 7.12 0.91
C VAL A 148 -10.52 6.11 -0.22
N PHE A 149 -11.76 5.69 -0.44
CA PHE A 149 -12.11 4.78 -1.53
C PHE A 149 -11.89 5.43 -2.91
N ALA A 150 -12.22 6.70 -3.08
CA ALA A 150 -11.92 7.43 -4.30
C ALA A 150 -10.42 7.49 -4.59
N GLU A 151 -9.57 7.66 -3.56
CA GLU A 151 -8.10 7.59 -3.72
C GLU A 151 -7.65 6.19 -4.21
N LEU A 152 -8.19 5.12 -3.64
CA LEU A 152 -7.89 3.75 -4.09
C LEU A 152 -8.29 3.55 -5.55
N CYS A 153 -9.50 3.94 -5.93
CA CYS A 153 -9.99 3.85 -7.31
C CYS A 153 -9.09 4.62 -8.29
N SER A 154 -8.70 5.85 -7.95
CA SER A 154 -7.80 6.67 -8.78
C SER A 154 -6.43 6.01 -9.00
N LEU A 155 -5.93 5.22 -8.06
CA LEU A 155 -4.69 4.45 -8.23
C LEU A 155 -4.86 3.30 -9.22
N LEU A 156 -6.01 2.62 -9.18
CA LEU A 156 -6.34 1.56 -10.14
C LEU A 156 -6.50 2.13 -11.55
N GLU A 157 -7.23 3.24 -11.69
CA GLU A 157 -7.41 3.95 -12.97
C GLU A 157 -6.07 4.41 -13.55
N ALA A 158 -5.17 4.97 -12.71
CA ALA A 158 -3.83 5.36 -13.14
C ALA A 158 -2.98 4.16 -13.62
N ALA A 159 -3.27 2.96 -13.13
CA ALA A 159 -2.67 1.71 -13.58
C ALA A 159 -3.41 1.07 -14.78
N GLU A 160 -4.39 1.77 -15.37
CA GLU A 160 -5.23 1.29 -16.47
C GLU A 160 -6.02 0.00 -16.12
N LEU A 161 -6.41 -0.13 -14.85
CA LEU A 161 -7.29 -1.19 -14.40
C LEU A 161 -8.75 -0.72 -14.49
N ARG A 162 -9.57 -1.55 -15.09
CA ARG A 162 -11.00 -1.26 -15.24
C ARG A 162 -11.72 -1.45 -13.91
N LEU A 163 -12.51 -0.47 -13.51
CA LEU A 163 -13.31 -0.52 -12.27
C LEU A 163 -14.70 -1.12 -12.51
N ASP A 164 -15.31 -0.80 -13.64
CA ASP A 164 -16.64 -1.26 -14.00
C ASP A 164 -16.69 -2.79 -14.10
N GLY A 165 -17.61 -3.40 -13.38
CA GLY A 165 -17.75 -4.85 -13.26
C GLY A 165 -16.91 -5.51 -12.18
N LEU A 166 -16.12 -4.74 -11.38
CA LEU A 166 -15.44 -5.27 -10.20
C LEU A 166 -16.44 -5.59 -9.08
N PHE A 167 -16.14 -6.64 -8.31
CA PHE A 167 -16.78 -6.90 -7.02
C PHE A 167 -15.91 -6.42 -5.86
N LEU A 168 -16.47 -5.59 -4.97
CA LEU A 168 -15.83 -5.17 -3.74
C LEU A 168 -16.30 -6.08 -2.59
N ASN A 169 -15.43 -6.99 -2.12
CA ASN A 169 -15.71 -7.84 -0.98
C ASN A 169 -15.17 -7.21 0.30
N ALA A 170 -16.03 -6.68 1.15
CA ALA A 170 -15.60 -6.04 2.39
C ALA A 170 -16.31 -6.64 3.62
N ASP A 171 -15.74 -6.42 4.80
CA ASP A 171 -16.38 -6.76 6.07
C ASP A 171 -17.66 -5.90 6.25
N LYS A 172 -18.60 -6.42 7.03
CA LYS A 172 -19.84 -5.71 7.42
C LYS A 172 -19.59 -4.34 8.08
N ALA A 173 -18.40 -4.10 8.64
CA ALA A 173 -18.00 -2.78 9.14
C ALA A 173 -17.96 -1.72 8.04
N PHE A 174 -17.74 -2.13 6.78
CA PHE A 174 -17.75 -1.26 5.61
C PHE A 174 -19.14 -1.04 5.02
N ASP A 175 -20.19 -1.63 5.61
CA ASP A 175 -21.57 -1.43 5.16
C ASP A 175 -22.07 -0.04 5.55
N VAL A 176 -21.68 0.94 4.75
CA VAL A 176 -22.12 2.33 4.86
C VAL A 176 -22.66 2.79 3.52
N THR A 177 -23.77 3.53 3.56
CA THR A 177 -24.48 4.01 2.36
C THR A 177 -23.55 4.78 1.41
N ALA A 178 -22.67 5.61 1.94
CA ALA A 178 -21.71 6.39 1.13
C ALA A 178 -20.79 5.50 0.31
N LEU A 179 -20.30 4.36 0.86
CA LEU A 179 -19.45 3.43 0.11
C LEU A 179 -20.24 2.70 -0.98
N ARG A 180 -21.46 2.20 -0.67
CA ARG A 180 -22.31 1.56 -1.68
C ARG A 180 -22.61 2.48 -2.84
N GLN A 181 -22.96 3.75 -2.56
CA GLN A 181 -23.17 4.75 -3.59
C GLN A 181 -21.89 5.07 -4.38
N ALA A 182 -20.73 5.13 -3.70
CA ALA A 182 -19.44 5.35 -4.37
C ALA A 182 -19.05 4.18 -5.29
N CYS A 183 -19.39 2.94 -4.91
CA CYS A 183 -19.26 1.75 -5.76
C CYS A 183 -20.18 1.84 -6.97
N ALA A 184 -21.48 2.07 -6.75
CA ALA A 184 -22.49 2.14 -7.82
C ALA A 184 -22.13 3.20 -8.88
N ARG A 185 -21.65 4.38 -8.45
CA ARG A 185 -21.21 5.44 -9.38
C ARG A 185 -20.04 5.02 -10.29
N ARG A 186 -19.33 3.95 -9.95
CA ARG A 186 -18.16 3.44 -10.70
C ARG A 186 -18.41 2.09 -11.37
N GLY A 187 -19.65 1.60 -11.32
CA GLY A 187 -19.98 0.25 -11.83
C GLY A 187 -19.34 -0.87 -11.01
N ILE A 188 -18.97 -0.61 -9.74
CA ILE A 188 -18.43 -1.61 -8.82
C ILE A 188 -19.59 -2.21 -8.02
N GLU A 189 -19.65 -3.53 -7.96
CA GLU A 189 -20.64 -4.24 -7.16
C GLU A 189 -20.18 -4.46 -5.73
N ALA A 190 -20.94 -3.93 -4.76
CA ALA A 190 -20.60 -4.02 -3.34
C ALA A 190 -21.11 -5.33 -2.74
N ASN A 191 -20.27 -6.35 -2.67
CA ASN A 191 -20.55 -7.62 -2.01
C ASN A 191 -20.19 -7.54 -0.52
N ILE A 192 -20.97 -6.76 0.23
CA ILE A 192 -20.76 -6.43 1.64
C ILE A 192 -22.00 -6.89 2.44
N PRO A 193 -21.82 -7.73 3.47
CA PRO A 193 -22.93 -8.13 4.33
C PRO A 193 -23.56 -6.91 5.01
N ARG A 194 -24.90 -6.93 5.13
CA ARG A 194 -25.62 -5.85 5.83
C ARG A 194 -25.26 -5.82 7.31
N ASN A 195 -25.00 -4.63 7.78
CA ASN A 195 -24.72 -4.38 9.20
C ASN A 195 -26.00 -4.00 9.93
N ARG A 196 -26.60 -4.94 10.66
CA ARG A 196 -27.82 -4.72 11.45
C ARG A 196 -27.73 -3.61 12.50
N ARG A 197 -26.51 -3.15 12.79
CA ARG A 197 -26.27 -2.02 13.71
C ARG A 197 -26.14 -0.67 12.96
N SER A 198 -26.21 -0.69 11.64
CA SER A 198 -26.22 0.54 10.85
C SER A 198 -27.52 1.29 11.08
N ALA A 199 -27.45 2.63 11.13
CA ALA A 199 -28.64 3.47 11.22
C ALA A 199 -29.57 3.33 9.99
N ASP A 200 -28.99 2.89 8.86
CA ASP A 200 -29.69 2.70 7.57
C ASP A 200 -30.25 1.27 7.41
N TRP A 201 -30.13 0.40 8.45
CA TRP A 201 -30.62 -0.97 8.33
C TRP A 201 -32.16 -1.01 8.39
N GLN A 202 -32.77 -1.73 7.45
CA GLN A 202 -34.18 -2.02 7.40
C GLN A 202 -34.42 -3.54 7.45
N THR A 203 -35.53 -3.97 8.03
CA THR A 203 -35.85 -5.40 8.26
C THR A 203 -35.98 -6.19 6.95
N ASP A 204 -36.46 -5.50 5.88
CA ASP A 204 -36.73 -6.10 4.57
C ASP A 204 -35.64 -5.75 3.53
N ASP A 205 -34.41 -5.49 4.00
CA ASP A 205 -33.29 -5.16 3.12
C ASP A 205 -32.76 -6.40 2.40
N ASP A 206 -33.22 -6.61 1.17
CA ASP A 206 -32.86 -7.72 0.30
C ASP A 206 -31.59 -7.42 -0.51
N THR A 207 -30.58 -6.79 0.13
CA THR A 207 -29.31 -6.52 -0.54
C THR A 207 -28.63 -7.85 -0.89
N PRO A 208 -28.42 -8.13 -2.18
CA PRO A 208 -27.81 -9.40 -2.59
C PRO A 208 -26.39 -9.54 -2.05
N LEU A 209 -26.09 -10.70 -1.50
CA LEU A 209 -24.76 -11.10 -1.07
C LEU A 209 -24.43 -12.43 -1.74
N ASP A 210 -23.34 -12.47 -2.50
CA ASP A 210 -22.78 -13.72 -2.98
C ASP A 210 -21.88 -14.34 -1.90
N PRO A 211 -22.29 -15.45 -1.25
CA PRO A 211 -21.53 -16.05 -0.15
C PRO A 211 -20.24 -16.74 -0.65
N GLU A 212 -20.21 -17.24 -1.87
CA GLU A 212 -19.02 -17.84 -2.48
C GLU A 212 -17.95 -16.79 -2.73
N LEU A 213 -18.35 -15.69 -3.33
CA LEU A 213 -17.48 -14.55 -3.59
C LEU A 213 -17.01 -13.94 -2.26
N TYR A 214 -17.91 -13.85 -1.26
CA TYR A 214 -17.57 -13.28 0.05
C TYR A 214 -16.49 -14.07 0.79
N ARG A 215 -16.42 -15.40 0.63
CA ARG A 215 -15.36 -16.22 1.24
C ARG A 215 -13.96 -15.81 0.74
N ARG A 216 -13.86 -15.27 -0.48
CA ARG A 216 -12.60 -14.83 -1.08
C ARG A 216 -12.04 -13.59 -0.39
N ARG A 217 -12.83 -12.90 0.44
CA ARG A 217 -12.39 -11.76 1.25
C ARG A 217 -11.12 -12.05 2.05
N LEU A 218 -10.91 -13.30 2.46
CA LEU A 218 -9.71 -13.71 3.20
C LEU A 218 -8.41 -13.56 2.39
N ALA A 219 -8.47 -13.24 1.10
CA ALA A 219 -7.28 -12.95 0.29
C ALA A 219 -6.48 -11.75 0.85
N ILE A 220 -7.13 -10.76 1.47
CA ILE A 220 -6.45 -9.62 2.08
C ILE A 220 -5.53 -10.03 3.24
N GLU A 221 -5.86 -11.10 3.96
CA GLU A 221 -5.03 -11.62 5.05
C GLU A 221 -3.66 -12.11 4.52
N ARG A 222 -3.63 -12.61 3.28
CA ARG A 222 -2.37 -12.97 2.61
C ARG A 222 -1.51 -11.74 2.35
N LEU A 223 -2.11 -10.63 1.90
CA LEU A 223 -1.39 -9.39 1.72
C LEU A 223 -0.79 -8.93 3.05
N ASN A 224 -1.59 -8.91 4.13
CA ASN A 224 -1.13 -8.52 5.45
C ASN A 224 0.05 -9.40 5.90
N ALA A 225 -0.07 -10.73 5.77
CA ALA A 225 1.00 -11.66 6.12
C ALA A 225 2.29 -11.45 5.28
N TRP A 226 2.16 -11.12 4.00
CA TRP A 226 3.33 -10.82 3.16
C TRP A 226 3.98 -9.48 3.50
N LEU A 227 3.18 -8.47 3.87
CA LEU A 227 3.70 -7.18 4.31
C LEU A 227 4.45 -7.29 5.64
N ASP A 228 4.05 -8.18 6.54
CA ASP A 228 4.77 -8.48 7.79
C ASP A 228 6.19 -9.02 7.57
N GLY A 229 6.45 -9.54 6.37
CA GLY A 229 7.78 -9.90 5.92
C GLY A 229 8.71 -8.71 5.70
N PHE A 230 8.21 -7.48 5.65
CA PHE A 230 8.98 -6.24 5.55
C PHE A 230 9.06 -5.57 6.93
N LYS A 231 10.16 -5.82 7.64
CA LYS A 231 10.29 -5.42 9.05
C LYS A 231 10.17 -3.91 9.29
N ALA A 232 10.47 -3.09 8.27
CA ALA A 232 10.27 -1.64 8.36
C ALA A 232 8.79 -1.23 8.42
N LEU A 233 7.84 -2.10 8.01
CA LEU A 233 6.42 -1.84 8.02
C LEU A 233 5.71 -2.31 9.29
N LEU A 234 6.33 -3.17 10.10
CA LEU A 234 5.74 -3.66 11.36
C LEU A 234 5.58 -2.57 12.42
N VAL A 235 6.51 -1.62 12.42
CA VAL A 235 6.49 -0.47 13.33
C VAL A 235 6.88 0.78 12.54
N ARG A 236 6.05 1.81 12.61
CA ARG A 236 6.32 3.07 11.94
C ARG A 236 7.30 3.92 12.76
N TYR A 237 8.51 4.06 12.23
CA TYR A 237 9.53 5.00 12.71
C TYR A 237 9.59 6.27 11.85
N GLU A 238 9.03 6.23 10.65
CA GLU A 238 8.99 7.38 9.73
C GLU A 238 8.03 8.45 10.24
N THR A 239 8.54 9.64 10.51
CA THR A 239 7.73 10.80 10.90
C THR A 239 6.98 11.41 9.70
N SER A 240 7.62 11.38 8.52
CA SER A 240 6.99 11.79 7.26
C SER A 240 5.98 10.75 6.79
N LEU A 241 4.74 11.18 6.58
CA LEU A 241 3.69 10.33 6.02
C LEU A 241 4.01 9.90 4.58
N GLN A 242 4.63 10.79 3.82
CA GLN A 242 5.07 10.52 2.46
C GLN A 242 6.13 9.41 2.41
N ASN A 243 7.13 9.46 3.30
CA ASN A 243 8.15 8.42 3.39
C ASN A 243 7.54 7.09 3.86
N TRP A 244 6.57 7.13 4.78
CA TRP A 244 5.84 5.94 5.20
C TRP A 244 5.08 5.30 4.02
N LYS A 245 4.35 6.08 3.23
CA LYS A 245 3.70 5.59 2.00
C LYS A 245 4.72 5.07 0.99
N ALA A 246 5.86 5.71 0.83
CA ALA A 246 6.92 5.28 -0.09
C ALA A 246 7.43 3.87 0.25
N LEU A 247 7.59 3.52 1.54
CA LEU A 247 7.95 2.17 1.95
C LEU A 247 6.89 1.14 1.53
N HIS A 248 5.60 1.47 1.58
CA HIS A 248 4.52 0.58 1.10
C HIS A 248 4.59 0.40 -0.42
N TRP A 249 4.77 1.48 -1.20
CA TRP A 249 4.90 1.37 -2.66
C TRP A 249 6.06 0.48 -3.06
N MET A 250 7.19 0.59 -2.37
CA MET A 250 8.33 -0.29 -2.60
C MET A 250 8.04 -1.75 -2.21
N ALA A 251 7.39 -1.97 -1.06
CA ALA A 251 7.00 -3.32 -0.63
C ALA A 251 6.05 -3.97 -1.63
N PHE A 252 5.06 -3.23 -2.12
CA PHE A 252 4.11 -3.68 -3.13
C PHE A 252 4.80 -4.06 -4.43
N THR A 253 5.72 -3.21 -4.91
CA THR A 253 6.51 -3.50 -6.12
C THR A 253 7.31 -4.80 -5.95
N LEU A 254 7.99 -4.97 -4.81
CA LEU A 254 8.79 -6.17 -4.54
C LEU A 254 7.91 -7.42 -4.41
N LEU A 255 6.72 -7.32 -3.78
CA LEU A 255 5.78 -8.42 -3.67
C LEU A 255 5.25 -8.84 -5.03
N LEU A 256 4.81 -7.88 -5.84
CA LEU A 256 4.29 -8.13 -7.17
C LEU A 256 5.33 -8.86 -8.03
N LEU A 257 6.55 -8.32 -8.11
CA LEU A 257 7.63 -8.94 -8.91
C LEU A 257 7.96 -10.36 -8.42
N ARG A 258 8.05 -10.61 -7.12
CA ARG A 258 8.35 -11.94 -6.57
C ARG A 258 7.26 -12.98 -6.80
N LYS A 259 6.00 -12.54 -6.91
CA LYS A 259 4.86 -13.45 -7.06
C LYS A 259 4.53 -13.75 -8.51
N ILE A 260 4.84 -12.83 -9.41
CA ILE A 260 4.63 -13.00 -10.85
C ILE A 260 5.81 -13.72 -11.50
N ASP A 261 7.04 -13.42 -11.07
CA ASP A 261 8.27 -14.09 -11.50
C ASP A 261 8.94 -14.76 -10.28
N PRO A 262 8.49 -15.98 -9.89
CA PRO A 262 9.05 -16.69 -8.74
C PRO A 262 10.49 -17.15 -8.96
N HIS A 263 11.00 -17.11 -10.19
CA HIS A 263 12.38 -17.43 -10.55
C HIS A 263 13.03 -16.22 -11.22
N PRO A 264 13.42 -15.16 -10.47
CA PRO A 264 14.25 -14.12 -11.05
C PRO A 264 15.52 -14.78 -11.52
N THR A 265 15.76 -14.78 -12.84
CA THR A 265 17.01 -15.22 -13.43
C THR A 265 18.16 -14.56 -12.68
N SER A 266 18.97 -15.38 -12.03
CA SER A 266 20.19 -15.05 -11.30
C SER A 266 21.15 -14.17 -12.13
#